data_93531de0bfbc47feed88ab97d356a51d
#
_entry.id   93531de0bfbc47feed88ab97d356a51d
#
_cell.length_a   1.000
_cell.length_b   1.000
_cell.length_c   1.000
_cell.angle_alpha   90.00
_cell.angle_beta   90.00
_cell.angle_gamma   90.00
#
_symmetry.space_group_name_H-M   'P 1'
#
loop_
_entity.id
_entity.type
_entity.pdbx_description
1 polymer ?
#
loop_
_entity_poly.entity_id
_entity_poly.type
_entity_poly.pdbx_seq_one_letter_code
_entity_poly.pdbx_strand_id
1 'polypeptide(L)' 'MKKYHISKNDEFWQFKEDGAERAIKKSETKAEALENMMDFMKDKVGSVRIHKEDGKIQEERTYQKVNDPRKTKG' A
#
# COMPACT_ATOMS: atom_id res chain seq x y z
N MET A 1 8.11 -1.67 11.93
CA MET A 1 7.22 -1.93 10.81
C MET A 1 7.28 -0.76 9.84
N LYS A 2 7.46 -1.06 8.58
CA LYS A 2 7.51 -0.01 7.57
C LYS A 2 6.14 0.53 7.26
N LYS A 3 6.10 1.78 6.87
CA LYS A 3 4.84 2.43 6.52
C LYS A 3 4.90 2.91 5.10
N TYR A 4 3.78 2.73 4.41
CA TYR A 4 3.64 3.10 3.01
C TYR A 4 2.36 3.87 2.84
N HIS A 5 2.21 4.49 1.67
CA HIS A 5 0.94 5.12 1.36
C HIS A 5 0.71 5.13 -0.14
N ILE A 6 -0.56 5.17 -0.48
CA ILE A 6 -1.01 5.34 -1.85
C ILE A 6 -1.72 6.66 -1.92
N SER A 7 -1.30 7.52 -2.81
CA SER A 7 -1.91 8.83 -2.97
C SER A 7 -1.89 9.23 -4.44
N LYS A 8 -2.76 10.16 -4.78
CA LYS A 8 -2.80 10.68 -6.13
C LYS A 8 -1.90 11.88 -6.21
N ASN A 9 -1.08 11.92 -7.24
CA ASN A 9 -0.17 13.03 -7.47
C ASN A 9 -0.27 13.38 -8.95
N ASP A 10 -0.77 14.57 -9.23
CA ASP A 10 -1.03 15.01 -10.61
C ASP A 10 -2.00 14.03 -11.27
N GLU A 11 -1.57 13.33 -12.30
CA GLU A 11 -2.43 12.44 -13.03
C GLU A 11 -2.21 10.98 -12.68
N PHE A 12 -1.37 10.72 -11.68
CA PHE A 12 -0.99 9.35 -11.36
C PHE A 12 -1.25 9.04 -9.91
N TRP A 13 -1.48 7.78 -9.64
CA TRP A 13 -1.52 7.26 -8.28
C TRP A 13 -0.15 6.68 -7.97
N GLN A 14 0.36 6.99 -6.80
CA GLN A 14 1.67 6.55 -6.39
C GLN A 14 1.58 5.67 -5.15
N PHE A 15 2.34 4.58 -5.17
CA PHE A 15 2.56 3.74 -4.00
C PHE A 15 3.99 4.03 -3.54
N LYS A 16 4.11 4.55 -2.35
CA LYS A 16 5.37 5.07 -1.83
C LYS A 16 5.59 4.65 -0.41
N GLU A 17 6.84 4.48 -0.04
CA GLU A 17 7.19 4.30 1.37
C GLU A 17 7.25 5.67 2.03
N ASP A 18 6.80 5.76 3.28
CA ASP A 18 6.87 7.01 4.03
C ASP A 18 8.32 7.48 4.09
N GLY A 19 8.52 8.74 3.79
CA GLY A 19 9.85 9.32 3.83
C GLY A 19 10.68 9.09 2.59
N ALA A 20 10.24 8.27 1.67
CA ALA A 20 10.98 8.03 0.45
C ALA A 20 10.75 9.15 -0.55
N GLU A 21 11.75 9.40 -1.36
CA GLU A 21 11.63 10.43 -2.39
C GLU A 21 10.97 9.91 -3.65
N ARG A 22 11.05 8.61 -3.89
CA ARG A 22 10.54 8.05 -5.12
C ARG A 22 9.42 7.07 -4.84
N ALA A 23 8.48 7.01 -5.76
CA ALA A 23 7.41 6.04 -5.69
C ALA A 23 7.96 4.64 -6.00
N ILE A 24 7.44 3.67 -5.30
CA ILE A 24 7.74 2.27 -5.61
C ILE A 24 7.09 1.91 -6.93
N LYS A 25 5.84 2.37 -7.11
CA LYS A 25 5.08 2.13 -8.32
C LYS A 25 4.20 3.33 -8.60
N LYS A 26 4.00 3.60 -9.88
CA LYS A 26 3.04 4.60 -10.33
C LYS A 26 1.99 3.91 -11.17
N SER A 27 0.76 4.37 -11.06
CA SER A 27 -0.35 3.77 -11.78
C SER A 27 -1.28 4.86 -12.27
N GLU A 28 -2.00 4.56 -13.33
CA GLU A 28 -2.93 5.52 -13.90
C GLU A 28 -4.24 5.57 -13.14
N THR A 29 -4.58 4.48 -12.47
CA THR A 29 -5.84 4.42 -11.73
C THR A 29 -5.57 3.93 -10.33
N LYS A 30 -6.52 4.24 -9.44
CA LYS A 30 -6.43 3.78 -8.07
C LYS A 30 -6.50 2.27 -7.99
N ALA A 31 -7.35 1.66 -8.82
CA ALA A 31 -7.47 0.21 -8.82
C ALA A 31 -6.13 -0.45 -9.12
N GLU A 32 -5.43 0.08 -10.11
CA GLU A 32 -4.10 -0.43 -10.44
C GLU A 32 -3.13 -0.25 -9.28
N ALA A 33 -3.19 0.92 -8.66
CA ALA A 33 -2.30 1.19 -7.54
C ALA A 33 -2.54 0.20 -6.41
N LEU A 34 -3.80 -0.10 -6.15
CA LEU A 34 -4.11 -1.08 -5.11
C LEU A 34 -3.62 -2.46 -5.46
N GLU A 35 -3.76 -2.85 -6.72
CA GLU A 35 -3.27 -4.15 -7.16
C GLU A 35 -1.75 -4.24 -7.02
N ASN A 36 -1.06 -3.19 -7.45
CA ASN A 36 0.39 -3.15 -7.32
C ASN A 36 0.81 -3.23 -5.86
N MET A 37 0.08 -2.52 -5.01
CA MET A 37 0.38 -2.51 -3.59
C MET A 37 0.18 -3.89 -2.99
N MET A 38 -0.92 -4.55 -3.33
CA MET A 38 -1.20 -5.87 -2.77
C MET A 38 -0.15 -6.87 -3.21
N ASP A 39 0.27 -6.79 -4.47
CA ASP A 39 1.29 -7.69 -4.97
C ASP A 39 2.62 -7.45 -4.28
N PHE A 40 2.96 -6.19 -4.07
CA PHE A 40 4.21 -5.84 -3.40
C PHE A 40 4.20 -6.30 -1.95
N MET A 41 3.07 -6.11 -1.27
CA MET A 41 2.99 -6.34 0.16
C MET A 41 2.74 -7.79 0.55
N LYS A 42 2.45 -8.64 -0.41
CA LYS A 42 2.06 -10.01 -0.04
C LYS A 42 3.16 -10.76 0.71
N ASP A 43 4.41 -10.38 0.49
CA ASP A 43 5.53 -11.01 1.17
C ASP A 43 6.20 -10.09 2.16
N LYS A 44 5.53 -9.01 2.53
CA LYS A 44 6.16 -8.00 3.35
C LYS A 44 5.33 -7.67 4.57
N VAL A 45 5.99 -7.08 5.54
CA VAL A 45 5.34 -6.62 6.75
C VAL A 45 5.33 -5.10 6.70
N GLY A 46 4.16 -4.53 6.88
CA GLY A 46 4.05 -3.09 6.86
C GLY A 46 2.62 -2.63 6.89
N SER A 47 2.46 -1.33 6.92
CA SER A 47 1.17 -0.69 6.97
C SER A 47 1.04 0.23 5.76
N VAL A 48 -0.11 0.22 5.11
CA VAL A 48 -0.34 1.04 3.93
C VAL A 48 -1.55 1.92 4.17
N ARG A 49 -1.36 3.22 4.00
CA ARG A 49 -2.46 4.17 4.08
C ARG A 49 -2.91 4.50 2.68
N ILE A 50 -4.19 4.36 2.45
CA ILE A 50 -4.75 4.61 1.13
C ILE A 50 -5.49 5.94 1.19
N HIS A 51 -5.07 6.88 0.38
CA HIS A 51 -5.63 8.22 0.37
C HIS A 51 -6.67 8.36 -0.73
N LYS A 52 -7.60 9.28 -0.50
CA LYS A 52 -8.54 9.67 -1.54
C LYS A 52 -7.87 10.67 -2.47
N GLU A 53 -8.59 11.03 -3.54
CA GLU A 53 -8.07 11.99 -4.48
C GLU A 53 -7.78 13.35 -3.83
N ASP A 54 -8.51 13.70 -2.79
CA ASP A 54 -8.33 14.97 -2.11
C ASP A 54 -7.21 14.91 -1.08
N GLY A 55 -6.55 13.78 -0.93
CA GLY A 55 -5.45 13.64 -0.01
C GLY A 55 -5.82 13.10 1.35
N LYS A 56 -7.09 12.98 1.64
CA LYS A 56 -7.51 12.45 2.94
C LYS A 56 -7.37 10.95 2.98
N ILE A 57 -7.16 10.42 4.17
CA ILE A 57 -6.99 8.99 4.32
C ILE A 57 -8.35 8.31 4.18
N GLN A 58 -8.43 7.35 3.26
CA GLN A 58 -9.63 6.59 3.05
C GLN A 58 -9.65 5.34 3.93
N GLU A 59 -8.52 4.65 3.99
CA GLU A 59 -8.41 3.45 4.81
C GLU A 59 -6.94 3.15 5.06
N GLU A 60 -6.71 2.29 6.02
CA GLU A 60 -5.37 1.83 6.34
C GLU A 60 -5.41 0.31 6.37
N ARG A 61 -4.44 -0.32 5.72
CA ARG A 61 -4.33 -1.78 5.72
C ARG A 61 -3.01 -2.16 6.34
N THR A 62 -3.05 -3.17 7.19
CA THR A 62 -1.86 -3.69 7.82
C THR A 62 -1.56 -5.06 7.25
N TYR A 63 -0.34 -5.25 6.81
CA TYR A 63 0.11 -6.52 6.25
C TYR A 63 1.15 -7.10 7.18
N GLN A 64 0.92 -8.34 7.55
CA GLN A 64 1.85 -9.06 8.42
C GLN A 64 2.14 -10.39 7.78
N LYS A 65 3.41 -10.63 7.55
CA LYS A 65 3.80 -11.93 7.06
C LYS A 65 3.82 -12.88 8.26
N VAL A 66 2.81 -13.66 8.38
CA VAL A 66 2.65 -14.52 9.53
C VAL A 66 2.97 -15.94 9.12
N ASN A 67 3.91 -16.53 9.81
CA ASN A 67 4.29 -17.91 9.56
C ASN A 67 3.70 -18.85 10.58
N ASP A 68 2.66 -18.42 11.22
CA ASP A 68 2.01 -19.23 12.24
C ASP A 68 1.04 -20.20 11.58
N PRO A 69 1.32 -21.48 11.62
CA PRO A 69 0.45 -22.46 10.96
C PRO A 69 -0.98 -22.44 11.46
N ARG A 70 -1.19 -22.01 12.67
CA ARG A 70 -2.52 -21.98 13.21
C ARG A 70 -3.40 -20.98 12.50
N LYS A 71 -2.78 -19.94 11.97
CA LYS A 71 -3.55 -18.92 11.27
C LYS A 71 -4.15 -19.48 10.00
N THR A 72 -3.49 -20.42 9.41
CA THR A 72 -3.97 -20.94 8.14
C THR A 72 -5.17 -21.82 8.33
N LYS A 73 -5.40 -22.24 9.54
CA LYS A 73 -6.57 -23.06 9.82
C LYS A 73 -7.81 -22.25 10.03
N GLY A 74 -7.59 -21.12 10.58
CA GLY A 74 -8.68 -20.24 11.00
C GLY A 74 -9.41 -19.70 9.91
#